data_e86d59ade0137a623398a7da2a048c7d
#
_entry.id   e86d59ade0137a623398a7da2a048c7d
#
_cell.length_a   1.000
_cell.length_b   1.000
_cell.length_c   1.000
_cell.angle_alpha   90.00
_cell.angle_beta   90.00
_cell.angle_gamma   90.00
#
_symmetry.space_group_name_H-M   'P 1'
#
loop_
_entity.id
_entity.type
_entity.pdbx_description
1 polymer ?
#
loop_
_entity_poly.entity_id
_entity_poly.type
_entity_poly.pdbx_seq_one_letter_code
_entity_poly.pdbx_strand_id
1 'polypeptide(L)'
;MQVIASERPVAGLPSRFDVVRALVVGGFLVVGATVLGYLVYSTEFLGQFMPSGRATATQVAAGALAWTFALTAPAGFGLVGLVRLGSAVERYSARRRPPTPVVAIARTLADDHAVATRVRLPDGSRIVPELVIGPFGAAVIEQLPPAGAVISRGPRSWEVRLADGKPHLIDHPLERAARDAERVRTWFASDESDHVVKVYAAVVGTDPAVSRIPSCAYISPDQVGPWLASLPPQRSFDPDRRDRVIKLVRAAL
;
A
#
# COMPACT_ATOMS: atom_id res chain seq x y z
N MET A 1 -17.95 -18.56 3.44
CA MET A 1 -16.73 -17.83 3.87
C MET A 1 -17.04 -16.39 4.20
N GLN A 2 -16.50 -15.86 5.31
CA GLN A 2 -16.67 -14.46 5.71
C GLN A 2 -15.36 -13.70 5.42
N VAL A 3 -15.41 -12.69 4.55
CA VAL A 3 -14.28 -11.74 4.38
C VAL A 3 -14.49 -10.60 5.37
N ILE A 4 -13.56 -10.46 6.29
CA ILE A 4 -13.53 -9.37 7.26
C ILE A 4 -12.56 -8.35 6.68
N ALA A 5 -13.09 -7.31 6.02
CA ALA A 5 -12.29 -6.19 5.55
C ALA A 5 -12.22 -5.11 6.63
N SER A 6 -11.08 -4.46 6.75
CA SER A 6 -10.97 -3.25 7.57
C SER A 6 -11.95 -2.19 7.05
N GLU A 7 -12.94 -1.80 7.85
CA GLU A 7 -13.84 -0.68 7.54
C GLU A 7 -13.12 0.67 7.62
N ARG A 8 -11.99 0.70 8.31
CA ARG A 8 -11.16 1.90 8.37
C ARG A 8 -10.46 2.08 7.04
N PRO A 9 -10.66 3.23 6.36
CA PRO A 9 -9.86 3.54 5.19
C PRO A 9 -8.40 3.41 5.62
N VAL A 10 -7.69 2.55 4.93
CA VAL A 10 -6.26 2.33 5.19
C VAL A 10 -5.61 3.69 5.29
N ALA A 11 -5.10 4.04 6.48
CA ALA A 11 -4.30 5.24 6.64
C ALA A 11 -3.17 5.18 5.60
N GLY A 12 -3.28 6.01 4.54
CA GLY A 12 -2.34 5.98 3.41
C GLY A 12 -2.92 5.56 2.06
N LEU A 13 -4.12 4.94 1.96
CA LEU A 13 -4.78 4.87 0.66
C LEU A 13 -5.54 6.18 0.42
N PRO A 14 -5.15 6.94 -0.61
CA PRO A 14 -5.80 8.21 -0.91
C PRO A 14 -7.28 7.96 -1.23
N SER A 15 -8.17 8.81 -0.73
CA SER A 15 -9.59 8.71 -1.03
C SER A 15 -9.82 8.89 -2.55
N ARG A 16 -10.95 8.41 -3.09
CA ARG A 16 -11.29 8.67 -4.51
C ARG A 16 -11.33 10.17 -4.77
N PHE A 17 -11.78 10.91 -3.78
CA PHE A 17 -11.86 12.37 -3.83
C PHE A 17 -10.46 13.00 -3.93
N ASP A 18 -9.45 12.49 -3.21
CA ASP A 18 -8.08 13.00 -3.29
C ASP A 18 -7.44 12.76 -4.65
N VAL A 19 -7.74 11.62 -5.29
CA VAL A 19 -7.26 11.33 -6.64
C VAL A 19 -7.92 12.25 -7.65
N VAL A 20 -9.24 12.41 -7.60
CA VAL A 20 -9.99 13.31 -8.49
C VAL A 20 -9.53 14.75 -8.30
N ARG A 21 -9.41 15.20 -7.04
CA ARG A 21 -8.91 16.54 -6.72
C ARG A 21 -7.50 16.77 -7.27
N ALA A 22 -6.59 15.79 -7.13
CA ALA A 22 -5.24 15.92 -7.66
C ALA A 22 -5.22 15.98 -9.20
N LEU A 23 -6.08 15.20 -9.87
CA LEU A 23 -6.24 15.23 -11.33
C LEU A 23 -6.81 16.58 -11.80
N VAL A 24 -7.88 17.07 -11.17
CA VAL A 24 -8.52 18.33 -11.55
C VAL A 24 -7.58 19.50 -11.34
N VAL A 25 -6.97 19.62 -10.15
CA VAL A 25 -6.05 20.72 -9.84
C VAL A 25 -4.78 20.62 -10.70
N GLY A 26 -4.22 19.42 -10.86
CA GLY A 26 -3.04 19.22 -11.70
C GLY A 26 -3.32 19.54 -13.18
N GLY A 27 -4.45 19.08 -13.70
CA GLY A 27 -4.90 19.39 -15.08
C GLY A 27 -5.12 20.88 -15.29
N PHE A 28 -5.81 21.54 -14.36
CA PHE A 28 -6.04 22.99 -14.43
C PHE A 28 -4.73 23.78 -14.44
N LEU A 29 -3.75 23.40 -13.60
CA LEU A 29 -2.45 24.06 -13.58
C LEU A 29 -1.66 23.86 -14.88
N VAL A 30 -1.69 22.66 -15.48
CA VAL A 30 -1.02 22.40 -16.76
C VAL A 30 -1.67 23.19 -17.89
N VAL A 31 -3.01 23.17 -17.97
CA VAL A 31 -3.74 23.95 -18.98
C VAL A 31 -3.48 25.46 -18.79
N GLY A 32 -3.56 25.95 -17.56
CA GLY A 32 -3.25 27.35 -17.23
C GLY A 32 -1.82 27.72 -17.62
N ALA A 33 -0.84 26.87 -17.34
CA ALA A 33 0.55 27.05 -17.75
C ALA A 33 0.71 27.12 -19.27
N THR A 34 0.00 26.26 -20.00
CA THR A 34 0.03 26.25 -21.48
C THR A 34 -0.59 27.52 -22.05
N VAL A 35 -1.74 27.94 -21.53
CA VAL A 35 -2.41 29.16 -21.98
C VAL A 35 -1.55 30.40 -21.67
N LEU A 36 -1.01 30.50 -20.45
CA LEU A 36 -0.11 31.57 -20.08
C LEU A 36 1.16 31.59 -20.93
N GLY A 37 1.76 30.42 -21.15
CA GLY A 37 2.91 30.29 -22.05
C GLY A 37 2.60 30.74 -23.46
N TYR A 38 1.45 30.33 -24.02
CA TYR A 38 1.00 30.79 -25.33
C TYR A 38 0.83 32.32 -25.37
N LEU A 39 0.14 32.90 -24.39
CA LEU A 39 -0.06 34.34 -24.33
C LEU A 39 1.27 35.11 -24.24
N VAL A 40 2.20 34.61 -23.42
CA VAL A 40 3.51 35.26 -23.21
C VAL A 40 4.39 35.17 -24.45
N TYR A 41 4.43 33.98 -25.12
CA TYR A 41 5.42 33.74 -26.19
C TYR A 41 4.87 33.94 -27.60
N SER A 42 3.55 33.85 -27.80
CA SER A 42 2.93 33.93 -29.13
C SER A 42 2.16 35.21 -29.38
N THR A 43 1.97 36.07 -28.37
CA THR A 43 1.28 37.35 -28.51
C THR A 43 2.20 38.52 -28.10
N GLU A 44 1.91 39.72 -28.58
CA GLU A 44 2.63 40.95 -28.16
C GLU A 44 2.23 41.42 -26.76
N PHE A 45 1.62 40.52 -25.94
CA PHE A 45 1.11 40.85 -24.62
C PHE A 45 2.16 41.51 -23.73
N LEU A 46 3.39 41.03 -23.75
CA LEU A 46 4.50 41.57 -22.98
C LEU A 46 4.97 42.92 -23.50
N GLY A 47 4.79 43.22 -24.79
CA GLY A 47 5.12 44.53 -25.37
C GLY A 47 4.31 45.67 -24.77
N GLN A 48 3.09 45.38 -24.31
CA GLN A 48 2.21 46.39 -23.68
C GLN A 48 2.72 46.88 -22.31
N PHE A 49 3.59 46.08 -21.65
CA PHE A 49 4.21 46.47 -20.38
C PHE A 49 5.57 47.14 -20.53
N MET A 50 6.04 47.33 -21.76
CA MET A 50 7.24 48.12 -22.01
C MET A 50 6.89 49.59 -22.03
N PRO A 51 7.56 50.40 -21.20
CA PRO A 51 7.33 51.84 -21.21
C PRO A 51 7.76 52.44 -22.54
N SER A 52 6.86 53.18 -23.21
CA SER A 52 7.14 53.94 -24.41
C SER A 52 7.55 55.35 -24.00
N GLY A 53 8.74 55.79 -24.41
CA GLY A 53 9.25 57.12 -24.13
C GLY A 53 10.16 57.22 -22.89
N ARG A 54 10.20 58.40 -22.21
CA ARG A 54 10.99 58.60 -20.98
C ARG A 54 10.33 57.90 -19.79
N ALA A 55 10.75 56.69 -19.52
CA ALA A 55 10.24 55.90 -18.40
C ALA A 55 10.75 56.42 -17.06
N THR A 56 9.88 56.44 -16.06
CA THR A 56 10.27 56.64 -14.66
C THR A 56 10.90 55.35 -14.08
N ALA A 57 11.75 55.50 -13.06
CA ALA A 57 12.38 54.30 -12.40
C ALA A 57 11.34 53.30 -11.90
N THR A 58 10.18 53.77 -11.44
CA THR A 58 9.07 52.89 -10.99
C THR A 58 8.43 52.11 -12.13
N GLN A 59 8.28 52.71 -13.32
CA GLN A 59 7.75 52.05 -14.50
C GLN A 59 8.71 50.99 -15.03
N VAL A 60 10.02 51.25 -15.01
CA VAL A 60 11.05 50.26 -15.39
C VAL A 60 11.05 49.07 -14.42
N ALA A 61 10.98 49.35 -13.11
CA ALA A 61 10.93 48.29 -12.10
C ALA A 61 9.66 47.43 -12.22
N ALA A 62 8.48 48.05 -12.42
CA ALA A 62 7.22 47.34 -12.62
C ALA A 62 7.24 46.47 -13.90
N GLY A 63 7.78 47.02 -15.00
CA GLY A 63 7.96 46.25 -16.24
C GLY A 63 8.88 45.06 -16.08
N ALA A 64 10.02 45.23 -15.40
CA ALA A 64 10.95 44.13 -15.13
C ALA A 64 10.31 43.02 -14.27
N LEU A 65 9.57 43.41 -13.23
CA LEU A 65 8.82 42.45 -12.41
C LEU A 65 7.74 41.71 -13.21
N ALA A 66 6.96 42.41 -14.02
CA ALA A 66 5.95 41.82 -14.89
C ALA A 66 6.57 40.81 -15.86
N TRP A 67 7.69 41.14 -16.49
CA TRP A 67 8.45 40.26 -17.38
C TRP A 67 8.99 39.03 -16.65
N THR A 68 9.61 39.19 -15.49
CA THR A 68 10.12 38.06 -14.70
C THR A 68 9.00 37.12 -14.33
N PHE A 69 7.86 37.65 -13.87
CA PHE A 69 6.72 36.87 -13.50
C PHE A 69 6.09 36.14 -14.72
N ALA A 70 5.94 36.81 -15.84
CA ALA A 70 5.39 36.24 -17.05
C ALA A 70 6.26 35.11 -17.63
N LEU A 71 7.58 35.20 -17.51
CA LEU A 71 8.49 34.14 -17.96
C LEU A 71 8.54 32.95 -17.00
N THR A 72 8.46 33.19 -15.70
CA THR A 72 8.64 32.10 -14.69
C THR A 72 7.33 31.44 -14.30
N ALA A 73 6.19 32.15 -14.30
CA ALA A 73 4.91 31.59 -13.85
C ALA A 73 4.43 30.38 -14.68
N PRO A 74 4.48 30.38 -16.03
CA PRO A 74 4.09 29.21 -16.81
C PRO A 74 4.92 27.96 -16.47
N ALA A 75 6.24 28.11 -16.31
CA ALA A 75 7.12 27.02 -15.94
C ALA A 75 6.80 26.49 -14.53
N GLY A 76 6.58 27.39 -13.57
CA GLY A 76 6.22 27.03 -12.19
C GLY A 76 4.88 26.27 -12.11
N PHE A 77 3.83 26.82 -12.74
CA PHE A 77 2.52 26.16 -12.77
C PHE A 77 2.56 24.82 -13.51
N GLY A 78 3.30 24.74 -14.63
CA GLY A 78 3.48 23.51 -15.38
C GLY A 78 4.15 22.42 -14.53
N LEU A 79 5.25 22.75 -13.85
CA LEU A 79 5.97 21.81 -12.99
C LEU A 79 5.09 21.30 -11.85
N VAL A 80 4.43 22.20 -11.12
CA VAL A 80 3.52 21.82 -10.01
C VAL A 80 2.36 20.97 -10.53
N GLY A 81 1.79 21.32 -11.69
CA GLY A 81 0.73 20.56 -12.33
C GLY A 81 1.16 19.15 -12.69
N LEU A 82 2.33 18.97 -13.31
CA LEU A 82 2.89 17.67 -13.68
C LEU A 82 3.19 16.80 -12.45
N VAL A 83 3.79 17.37 -11.39
CA VAL A 83 4.03 16.66 -10.14
C VAL A 83 2.73 16.16 -9.51
N ARG A 84 1.67 16.99 -9.52
CA ARG A 84 0.35 16.58 -9.03
C ARG A 84 -0.29 15.49 -9.89
N LEU A 85 -0.20 15.58 -11.21
CA LEU A 85 -0.69 14.53 -12.09
C LEU A 85 0.08 13.21 -11.89
N GLY A 86 1.40 13.25 -11.78
CA GLY A 86 2.23 12.09 -11.47
C GLY A 86 1.79 11.43 -10.14
N SER A 87 1.62 12.23 -9.08
CA SER A 87 1.13 11.72 -7.79
C SER A 87 -0.29 11.13 -7.86
N ALA A 88 -1.16 11.67 -8.72
CA ALA A 88 -2.50 11.11 -8.93
C ALA A 88 -2.45 9.75 -9.64
N VAL A 89 -1.58 9.59 -10.64
CA VAL A 89 -1.37 8.31 -11.35
C VAL A 89 -0.82 7.26 -10.38
N GLU A 90 0.18 7.58 -9.57
CA GLU A 90 0.72 6.68 -8.56
C GLU A 90 -0.36 6.24 -7.55
N ARG A 91 -1.16 7.18 -7.06
CA ARG A 91 -2.27 6.90 -6.15
C ARG A 91 -3.35 6.03 -6.80
N TYR A 92 -3.63 6.24 -8.09
CA TYR A 92 -4.56 5.42 -8.84
C TYR A 92 -4.03 4.01 -9.08
N SER A 93 -2.76 3.87 -9.45
CA SER A 93 -2.11 2.56 -9.65
C SER A 93 -2.02 1.77 -8.34
N ALA A 94 -1.76 2.44 -7.22
CA ALA A 94 -1.76 1.81 -5.89
C ALA A 94 -3.13 1.22 -5.51
N ARG A 95 -4.23 1.77 -6.04
CA ARG A 95 -5.60 1.23 -5.85
C ARG A 95 -5.92 0.02 -6.72
N ARG A 96 -5.26 -0.11 -7.86
CA ARG A 96 -5.42 -1.24 -8.78
C ARG A 96 -4.52 -2.43 -8.44
N ARG A 97 -3.97 -2.48 -7.21
CA ARG A 97 -3.21 -3.65 -6.78
C ARG A 97 -4.09 -4.89 -6.91
N PRO A 98 -3.55 -5.97 -7.49
CA PRO A 98 -4.29 -7.23 -7.56
C PRO A 98 -4.71 -7.65 -6.14
N PRO A 99 -5.84 -8.34 -6.01
CA PRO A 99 -6.24 -8.90 -4.72
C PRO A 99 -5.12 -9.78 -4.18
N THR A 100 -4.97 -9.79 -2.88
CA THR A 100 -4.00 -10.66 -2.21
C THR A 100 -4.32 -12.13 -2.51
N PRO A 101 -3.35 -13.05 -2.46
CA PRO A 101 -3.55 -14.45 -2.87
C PRO A 101 -4.72 -15.12 -2.19
N VAL A 102 -4.91 -14.85 -0.88
CA VAL A 102 -6.02 -15.44 -0.13
C VAL A 102 -7.36 -14.84 -0.54
N VAL A 103 -7.42 -13.52 -0.73
CA VAL A 103 -8.65 -12.86 -1.20
C VAL A 103 -9.01 -13.33 -2.62
N ALA A 104 -8.02 -13.62 -3.47
CA ALA A 104 -8.26 -14.15 -4.81
C ALA A 104 -8.94 -15.53 -4.79
N ILE A 105 -8.55 -16.39 -3.86
CA ILE A 105 -9.14 -17.72 -3.69
C ILE A 105 -10.29 -17.75 -2.68
N ALA A 106 -10.64 -16.61 -2.10
CA ALA A 106 -11.65 -16.51 -1.07
C ALA A 106 -12.96 -17.23 -1.43
N ARG A 107 -13.37 -17.15 -2.70
CA ARG A 107 -14.61 -17.78 -3.20
C ARG A 107 -14.54 -19.31 -3.24
N THR A 108 -13.35 -19.91 -3.21
CA THR A 108 -13.14 -21.35 -3.26
C THR A 108 -12.95 -21.97 -1.87
N LEU A 109 -12.73 -21.13 -0.85
CA LEU A 109 -12.63 -21.60 0.53
C LEU A 109 -14.02 -21.95 1.09
N ALA A 110 -14.08 -22.96 1.94
CA ALA A 110 -15.32 -23.39 2.59
C ALA A 110 -15.92 -22.28 3.48
N ASP A 111 -17.23 -22.40 3.76
CA ASP A 111 -17.98 -21.36 4.52
C ASP A 111 -17.54 -21.21 5.98
N ASP A 112 -16.79 -22.17 6.48
CA ASP A 112 -16.24 -22.17 7.83
C ASP A 112 -14.91 -21.39 7.97
N HIS A 113 -14.46 -20.74 6.91
CA HIS A 113 -13.26 -19.89 6.92
C HIS A 113 -13.62 -18.41 6.98
N ALA A 114 -12.80 -17.64 7.72
CA ALA A 114 -12.82 -16.19 7.73
C ALA A 114 -11.44 -15.65 7.32
N VAL A 115 -11.44 -14.63 6.47
CA VAL A 115 -10.21 -13.96 6.01
C VAL A 115 -10.23 -12.52 6.46
N ALA A 116 -9.24 -12.12 7.21
CA ALA A 116 -9.00 -10.74 7.60
C ALA A 116 -7.73 -10.21 6.92
N THR A 117 -7.81 -9.00 6.37
CA THR A 117 -6.66 -8.36 5.72
C THR A 117 -6.22 -7.16 6.53
N ARG A 118 -4.88 -6.99 6.65
CA ARG A 118 -4.25 -5.86 7.33
C ARG A 118 -4.64 -5.73 8.80
N VAL A 119 -4.60 -6.83 9.51
CA VAL A 119 -4.91 -6.89 10.94
C VAL A 119 -3.81 -6.20 11.74
N ARG A 120 -4.18 -5.17 12.50
CA ARG A 120 -3.25 -4.51 13.42
C ARG A 120 -3.19 -5.29 14.72
N LEU A 121 -1.99 -5.70 15.12
CA LEU A 121 -1.79 -6.33 16.43
C LEU A 121 -2.03 -5.32 17.57
N PRO A 122 -2.53 -5.76 18.74
CA PRO A 122 -2.87 -4.87 19.86
C PRO A 122 -1.69 -4.07 20.40
N ASP A 123 -0.48 -4.65 20.33
CA ASP A 123 0.78 -3.98 20.72
C ASP A 123 1.18 -2.84 19.76
N GLY A 124 0.41 -2.63 18.68
CA GLY A 124 0.66 -1.61 17.67
C GLY A 124 1.94 -1.82 16.87
N SER A 125 2.71 -2.86 17.17
CA SER A 125 4.05 -3.08 16.60
C SER A 125 4.00 -3.38 15.11
N ARG A 126 2.88 -3.97 14.63
CA ARG A 126 2.82 -4.48 13.27
C ARG A 126 1.42 -4.63 12.71
N ILE A 127 1.34 -4.63 11.39
CA ILE A 127 0.16 -4.98 10.60
C ILE A 127 0.44 -6.32 9.92
N VAL A 128 -0.34 -7.34 10.29
CA VAL A 128 -0.33 -8.65 9.63
C VAL A 128 -1.06 -8.52 8.29
N PRO A 129 -0.44 -8.86 7.15
CA PRO A 129 -1.03 -8.63 5.84
C PRO A 129 -2.33 -9.39 5.61
N GLU A 130 -2.32 -10.69 5.90
CA GLU A 130 -3.48 -11.59 5.78
C GLU A 130 -3.51 -12.58 6.93
N LEU A 131 -4.68 -12.74 7.51
CA LEU A 131 -4.96 -13.71 8.56
C LEU A 131 -6.18 -14.54 8.16
N VAL A 132 -5.99 -15.84 8.04
CA VAL A 132 -7.06 -16.81 7.75
C VAL A 132 -7.40 -17.54 9.03
N ILE A 133 -8.69 -17.58 9.39
CA ILE A 133 -9.21 -18.32 10.54
C ILE A 133 -10.07 -19.46 10.00
N GLY A 134 -9.82 -20.68 10.44
CA GLY A 134 -10.53 -21.86 9.97
C GLY A 134 -10.53 -22.98 11.00
N PRO A 135 -10.98 -24.19 10.65
CA PRO A 135 -11.03 -25.33 11.58
C PRO A 135 -9.67 -25.72 12.17
N PHE A 136 -8.57 -25.36 11.50
CA PHE A 136 -7.19 -25.62 11.92
C PHE A 136 -6.66 -24.64 12.98
N GLY A 137 -7.41 -23.58 13.27
CA GLY A 137 -6.98 -22.42 14.07
C GLY A 137 -6.81 -21.18 13.20
N ALA A 138 -5.62 -20.63 13.12
CA ALA A 138 -5.33 -19.48 12.27
C ALA A 138 -4.08 -19.69 11.40
N ALA A 139 -3.97 -18.91 10.32
CA ALA A 139 -2.81 -18.89 9.44
C ALA A 139 -2.46 -17.45 9.06
N VAL A 140 -1.22 -17.03 9.30
CA VAL A 140 -0.65 -15.78 8.82
C VAL A 140 -0.06 -16.01 7.46
N ILE A 141 -0.47 -15.21 6.48
CA ILE A 141 -0.01 -15.32 5.10
C ILE A 141 0.61 -14.00 4.67
N GLU A 142 1.85 -14.06 4.22
CA GLU A 142 2.57 -12.93 3.65
C GLU A 142 2.91 -13.18 2.17
N GLN A 143 3.12 -12.10 1.43
CA GLN A 143 3.63 -12.19 0.07
C GLN A 143 5.12 -11.86 0.02
N LEU A 144 5.85 -12.61 -0.80
CA LEU A 144 7.20 -12.18 -1.18
C LEU A 144 7.15 -10.87 -1.95
N PRO A 145 8.14 -9.99 -1.75
CA PRO A 145 8.36 -8.89 -2.67
C PRO A 145 8.50 -9.39 -4.11
N PRO A 146 8.01 -8.65 -5.10
CA PRO A 146 8.23 -9.01 -6.51
C PRO A 146 9.71 -9.22 -6.81
N ALA A 147 10.05 -10.21 -7.61
CA ALA A 147 11.44 -10.57 -7.91
C ALA A 147 12.27 -9.38 -8.41
N GLY A 148 11.67 -8.49 -9.24
CA GLY A 148 12.34 -7.27 -9.73
C GLY A 148 12.54 -6.18 -8.67
N ALA A 149 11.91 -6.28 -7.51
CA ALA A 149 12.12 -5.35 -6.40
C ALA A 149 13.23 -5.79 -5.45
N VAL A 150 13.65 -7.05 -5.47
CA VAL A 150 14.69 -7.57 -4.59
C VAL A 150 16.06 -7.19 -5.14
N ILE A 151 16.83 -6.41 -4.35
CA ILE A 151 18.20 -5.97 -4.70
C ILE A 151 19.22 -6.98 -4.18
N SER A 152 19.11 -7.34 -2.90
CA SER A 152 19.99 -8.32 -2.28
C SER A 152 19.25 -9.18 -1.24
N ARG A 153 19.77 -10.38 -0.99
CA ARG A 153 19.22 -11.36 -0.05
C ARG A 153 20.28 -11.74 0.96
N GLY A 154 20.10 -11.26 2.17
CA GLY A 154 20.90 -11.69 3.30
C GLY A 154 20.17 -12.77 4.12
N PRO A 155 20.89 -13.44 5.03
CA PRO A 155 20.33 -14.51 5.86
C PRO A 155 19.27 -13.99 6.86
N ARG A 156 19.38 -12.75 7.31
CA ARG A 156 18.46 -12.13 8.29
C ARG A 156 17.60 -11.04 7.70
N SER A 157 18.03 -10.41 6.62
CA SER A 157 17.35 -9.26 6.02
C SER A 157 17.56 -9.24 4.51
N TRP A 158 16.56 -8.70 3.83
CA TRP A 158 16.59 -8.49 2.40
C TRP A 158 16.56 -6.99 2.10
N GLU A 159 17.26 -6.60 1.07
CA GLU A 159 17.19 -5.25 0.54
C GLU A 159 16.23 -5.23 -0.65
N VAL A 160 15.20 -4.42 -0.56
CA VAL A 160 14.17 -4.32 -1.59
C VAL A 160 13.99 -2.87 -2.03
N ARG A 161 13.72 -2.69 -3.32
CA ARG A 161 13.37 -1.38 -3.88
C ARG A 161 11.87 -1.21 -3.79
N LEU A 162 11.42 -0.23 -3.01
CA LEU A 162 10.01 0.14 -2.94
C LEU A 162 9.58 1.02 -4.12
N ALA A 163 8.30 1.38 -4.16
CA ALA A 163 7.73 2.22 -5.21
C ALA A 163 8.34 3.64 -5.28
N ASP A 164 8.98 4.10 -4.21
CA ASP A 164 9.73 5.35 -4.14
C ASP A 164 11.11 5.28 -4.82
N GLY A 165 11.48 4.11 -5.32
CA GLY A 165 12.77 3.84 -5.97
C GLY A 165 13.95 3.68 -5.02
N LYS A 166 13.74 3.88 -3.71
CA LYS A 166 14.80 3.77 -2.70
C LYS A 166 14.97 2.33 -2.21
N PRO A 167 16.20 1.94 -1.87
CA PRO A 167 16.44 0.67 -1.21
C PRO A 167 15.95 0.72 0.25
N HIS A 168 15.21 -0.31 0.66
CA HIS A 168 14.74 -0.50 2.02
C HIS A 168 15.16 -1.86 2.52
N LEU A 169 15.66 -1.90 3.75
CA LEU A 169 15.99 -3.15 4.43
C LEU A 169 14.72 -3.71 5.06
N ILE A 170 14.36 -4.92 4.71
CA ILE A 170 13.25 -5.66 5.32
C ILE A 170 13.80 -6.92 5.98
N ASP A 171 13.15 -7.39 7.03
CA ASP A 171 13.46 -8.68 7.63
C ASP A 171 13.27 -9.82 6.62
N HIS A 172 13.99 -10.92 6.83
CA HIS A 172 13.81 -12.14 6.02
C HIS A 172 12.33 -12.55 6.01
N PRO A 173 11.65 -12.62 4.84
CA PRO A 173 10.19 -12.74 4.78
C PRO A 173 9.63 -13.95 5.54
N LEU A 174 10.29 -15.12 5.44
CA LEU A 174 9.83 -16.33 6.12
C LEU A 174 9.96 -16.22 7.64
N GLU A 175 11.09 -15.70 8.13
CA GLU A 175 11.28 -15.48 9.57
C GLU A 175 10.31 -14.43 10.11
N ARG A 176 10.01 -13.43 9.28
CA ARG A 176 9.05 -12.41 9.61
C ARG A 176 7.65 -12.99 9.77
N ALA A 177 7.19 -13.77 8.80
CA ALA A 177 5.88 -14.44 8.87
C ALA A 177 5.80 -15.39 10.08
N ALA A 178 6.87 -16.14 10.39
CA ALA A 178 6.92 -17.00 11.56
C ALA A 178 6.82 -16.22 12.87
N ARG A 179 7.52 -15.08 13.00
CA ARG A 179 7.41 -14.19 14.18
C ARG A 179 6.02 -13.57 14.30
N ASP A 180 5.39 -13.20 13.18
CA ASP A 180 4.05 -12.64 13.19
C ASP A 180 3.01 -13.70 13.58
N ALA A 181 3.17 -14.95 13.15
CA ALA A 181 2.32 -16.06 13.62
C ALA A 181 2.45 -16.28 15.15
N GLU A 182 3.66 -16.16 15.69
CA GLU A 182 3.88 -16.24 17.15
C GLU A 182 3.21 -15.09 17.91
N ARG A 183 3.30 -13.86 17.38
CA ARG A 183 2.62 -12.71 17.97
C ARG A 183 1.10 -12.87 17.94
N VAL A 184 0.54 -13.35 16.82
CA VAL A 184 -0.89 -13.63 16.71
C VAL A 184 -1.29 -14.72 17.70
N ARG A 185 -0.48 -15.75 17.88
CA ARG A 185 -0.71 -16.81 18.88
C ARG A 185 -0.76 -16.25 20.30
N THR A 186 0.21 -15.40 20.64
CA THR A 186 0.28 -14.73 21.95
C THR A 186 -0.95 -13.82 22.15
N TRP A 187 -1.35 -13.08 21.11
CA TRP A 187 -2.54 -12.24 21.17
C TRP A 187 -3.80 -13.04 21.44
N PHE A 188 -4.01 -14.15 20.75
CA PHE A 188 -5.19 -14.99 20.97
C PHE A 188 -5.19 -15.67 22.34
N ALA A 189 -4.00 -15.92 22.93
CA ALA A 189 -3.88 -16.48 24.26
C ALA A 189 -4.14 -15.43 25.37
N SER A 190 -4.00 -14.12 25.09
CA SER A 190 -4.22 -13.06 26.06
C SER A 190 -5.70 -12.72 26.33
N ASP A 191 -6.62 -13.24 25.49
CA ASP A 191 -8.06 -12.97 25.58
C ASP A 191 -8.75 -14.03 26.48
N GLU A 192 -8.36 -14.11 27.78
CA GLU A 192 -9.01 -14.92 28.84
C GLU A 192 -9.37 -16.38 28.44
N SER A 193 -8.81 -16.88 27.35
CA SER A 193 -9.13 -18.21 26.87
C SER A 193 -8.08 -19.22 27.35
N ASP A 194 -8.47 -20.19 28.16
CA ASP A 194 -7.68 -21.35 28.60
C ASP A 194 -7.15 -22.21 27.43
N HIS A 195 -7.23 -21.71 26.20
CA HIS A 195 -6.98 -22.51 25.01
C HIS A 195 -5.98 -21.88 24.09
N VAL A 196 -4.93 -22.62 23.79
CA VAL A 196 -3.94 -22.23 22.77
C VAL A 196 -4.53 -22.42 21.39
N VAL A 197 -4.70 -21.32 20.64
CA VAL A 197 -5.03 -21.40 19.20
C VAL A 197 -3.74 -21.67 18.43
N LYS A 198 -3.75 -22.71 17.58
CA LYS A 198 -2.65 -22.98 16.67
C LYS A 198 -2.60 -21.90 15.60
N VAL A 199 -1.42 -21.34 15.37
CA VAL A 199 -1.20 -20.35 14.32
C VAL A 199 -0.07 -20.82 13.42
N TYR A 200 -0.37 -20.92 12.14
CA TYR A 200 0.57 -21.34 11.11
C TYR A 200 1.09 -20.12 10.36
N ALA A 201 2.28 -20.23 9.76
CA ALA A 201 2.86 -19.20 8.93
C ALA A 201 3.08 -19.70 7.51
N ALA A 202 2.77 -18.88 6.52
CA ALA A 202 3.12 -19.13 5.15
C ALA A 202 3.57 -17.84 4.44
N VAL A 203 4.50 -18.00 3.51
CA VAL A 203 4.90 -16.97 2.57
C VAL A 203 4.58 -17.44 1.16
N VAL A 204 3.87 -16.61 0.42
CA VAL A 204 3.46 -16.88 -0.95
C VAL A 204 4.45 -16.26 -1.91
N GLY A 205 4.99 -17.06 -2.80
CA GLY A 205 5.93 -16.59 -3.82
C GLY A 205 6.25 -17.69 -4.84
N THR A 206 6.91 -17.29 -5.92
CA THR A 206 7.31 -18.20 -7.02
C THR A 206 8.82 -18.25 -7.20
N ASP A 207 9.60 -17.67 -6.30
CA ASP A 207 11.04 -17.58 -6.42
C ASP A 207 11.73 -18.87 -5.91
N PRO A 208 12.35 -19.66 -6.78
CA PRO A 208 12.97 -20.93 -6.40
C PRO A 208 14.21 -20.77 -5.51
N ALA A 209 14.80 -19.59 -5.46
CA ALA A 209 16.02 -19.32 -4.69
C ALA A 209 15.74 -19.02 -3.20
N VAL A 210 14.48 -19.10 -2.75
CA VAL A 210 14.12 -18.88 -1.34
C VAL A 210 14.35 -20.16 -0.54
N SER A 211 15.22 -20.09 0.44
CA SER A 211 15.48 -21.21 1.35
C SER A 211 14.30 -21.43 2.29
N ARG A 212 13.82 -22.65 2.37
CA ARG A 212 12.72 -23.04 3.27
C ARG A 212 13.19 -23.07 4.72
N ILE A 213 12.29 -22.71 5.64
CA ILE A 213 12.52 -22.83 7.07
C ILE A 213 11.41 -23.71 7.70
N PRO A 214 11.70 -24.45 8.79
CA PRO A 214 10.72 -25.36 9.39
C PRO A 214 9.48 -24.66 9.97
N SER A 215 9.63 -23.41 10.42
CA SER A 215 8.58 -22.63 11.10
C SER A 215 7.63 -21.90 10.14
N CYS A 216 7.89 -21.91 8.83
CA CYS A 216 7.09 -21.19 7.84
C CYS A 216 7.02 -21.95 6.52
N ALA A 217 5.81 -22.19 6.02
CA ALA A 217 5.60 -22.77 4.71
C ALA A 217 5.98 -21.77 3.62
N TYR A 218 6.66 -22.24 2.59
CA TYR A 218 6.86 -21.48 1.35
C TYR A 218 6.06 -22.12 0.25
N ILE A 219 5.08 -21.41 -0.29
CA ILE A 219 4.07 -21.94 -1.22
C ILE A 219 3.87 -21.00 -2.40
N SER A 220 3.50 -21.56 -3.55
CA SER A 220 3.09 -20.76 -4.71
C SER A 220 1.63 -20.29 -4.56
N PRO A 221 1.21 -19.23 -5.30
CA PRO A 221 -0.15 -18.69 -5.21
C PRO A 221 -1.26 -19.74 -5.44
N ASP A 222 -1.05 -20.70 -6.32
CA ASP A 222 -1.96 -21.80 -6.62
C ASP A 222 -2.04 -22.85 -5.51
N GLN A 223 -1.01 -22.93 -4.67
CA GLN A 223 -0.94 -23.87 -3.56
C GLN A 223 -1.61 -23.36 -2.27
N VAL A 224 -2.03 -22.10 -2.20
CA VAL A 224 -2.60 -21.52 -0.98
C VAL A 224 -3.85 -22.28 -0.52
N GLY A 225 -4.79 -22.54 -1.43
CA GLY A 225 -6.00 -23.32 -1.10
C GLY A 225 -5.71 -24.75 -0.65
N PRO A 226 -4.99 -25.56 -1.44
CA PRO A 226 -4.56 -26.89 -1.05
C PRO A 226 -3.78 -26.94 0.26
N TRP A 227 -2.90 -25.96 0.51
CA TRP A 227 -2.15 -25.86 1.77
C TRP A 227 -3.08 -25.63 2.96
N LEU A 228 -4.01 -24.66 2.89
CA LEU A 228 -4.99 -24.42 3.95
C LEU A 228 -5.83 -25.64 4.24
N ALA A 229 -6.26 -26.37 3.18
CA ALA A 229 -7.03 -27.60 3.31
C ALA A 229 -6.22 -28.77 3.92
N SER A 230 -4.89 -28.76 3.79
CA SER A 230 -4.01 -29.77 4.36
C SER A 230 -3.70 -29.57 5.84
N LEU A 231 -4.02 -28.38 6.41
CA LEU A 231 -3.77 -28.10 7.81
C LEU A 231 -4.66 -28.97 8.72
N PRO A 232 -4.10 -29.63 9.73
CA PRO A 232 -4.86 -30.51 10.58
C PRO A 232 -5.88 -29.74 11.43
N PRO A 233 -7.15 -30.14 11.47
CA PRO A 233 -8.17 -29.49 12.27
C PRO A 233 -7.79 -29.54 13.76
N GLN A 234 -8.02 -28.45 14.46
CA GLN A 234 -7.78 -28.35 15.89
C GLN A 234 -9.07 -28.69 16.64
N ARG A 235 -9.13 -29.89 17.24
CA ARG A 235 -10.32 -30.38 17.96
C ARG A 235 -10.82 -29.45 19.07
N SER A 236 -9.92 -28.74 19.72
CA SER A 236 -10.25 -27.76 20.77
C SER A 236 -10.74 -26.42 20.24
N PHE A 237 -10.74 -26.19 18.93
CA PHE A 237 -11.15 -24.96 18.27
C PHE A 237 -12.53 -25.13 17.64
N ASP A 238 -13.55 -25.20 18.53
CA ASP A 238 -14.94 -25.33 18.16
C ASP A 238 -15.52 -24.05 17.49
N PRO A 239 -16.72 -24.11 16.89
CA PRO A 239 -17.33 -22.96 16.25
C PRO A 239 -17.48 -21.73 17.16
N ASP A 240 -17.83 -21.91 18.43
CA ASP A 240 -18.04 -20.80 19.37
C ASP A 240 -16.72 -20.06 19.67
N ARG A 241 -15.64 -20.82 19.80
CA ARG A 241 -14.29 -20.24 19.96
C ARG A 241 -13.82 -19.54 18.72
N ARG A 242 -14.06 -20.12 17.56
CA ARG A 242 -13.77 -19.50 16.29
C ARG A 242 -14.49 -18.16 16.16
N ASP A 243 -15.76 -18.08 16.51
CA ASP A 243 -16.55 -16.86 16.45
C ASP A 243 -16.03 -15.79 17.44
N ARG A 244 -15.53 -16.19 18.62
CA ARG A 244 -14.84 -15.27 19.54
C ARG A 244 -13.58 -14.70 18.92
N VAL A 245 -12.72 -15.53 18.36
CA VAL A 245 -11.51 -15.07 17.68
C VAL A 245 -11.83 -14.16 16.50
N ILE A 246 -12.88 -14.47 15.73
CA ILE A 246 -13.34 -13.61 14.63
C ILE A 246 -13.81 -12.25 15.17
N LYS A 247 -14.55 -12.21 16.28
CA LYS A 247 -14.96 -10.95 16.91
C LYS A 247 -13.77 -10.15 17.42
N LEU A 248 -12.78 -10.82 18.04
CA LEU A 248 -11.52 -10.19 18.49
C LEU A 248 -10.76 -9.55 17.32
N VAL A 249 -10.59 -10.29 16.24
CA VAL A 249 -9.92 -9.79 15.02
C VAL A 249 -10.69 -8.64 14.40
N ARG A 250 -12.02 -8.70 14.37
CA ARG A 250 -12.86 -7.61 13.87
C ARG A 250 -12.74 -6.33 14.70
N ALA A 251 -12.58 -6.44 16.00
CA ALA A 251 -12.35 -5.29 16.87
C ALA A 251 -10.98 -4.63 16.66
N ALA A 252 -10.01 -5.34 16.09
CA ALA A 252 -8.67 -4.86 15.81
C ALA A 252 -8.52 -4.27 14.38
N LEU A 253 -9.55 -4.33 13.55
CA LEU A 253 -9.57 -3.75 12.20
C LEU A 253 -10.12 -2.33 12.19
#